data_9ef5ee51fcf184d90224a95c46bc91a5
#
_entry.id   9ef5ee51fcf184d90224a95c46bc91a5
#
_cell.length_a   1.000
_cell.length_b   1.000
_cell.length_c   1.000
_cell.angle_alpha   90.00
_cell.angle_beta   90.00
_cell.angle_gamma   90.00
#
_symmetry.space_group_name_H-M   'P 1'
#
loop_
_entity.id
_entity.type
_entity.pdbx_description
1 polymer ?
#
loop_
_entity_poly.entity_id
_entity_poly.type
_entity_poly.pdbx_seq_one_letter_code
_entity_poly.pdbx_strand_id
1 'polypeptide(L)'
;MDFIITFLNSQFISSMIGALLGAGVVVHVAKLQNKQQLKQLQDEHKLQREFFEKQEENERERIFLQYTIERAERSYEILSDLRTAKNLFADSIFEFIKMIPKEVESDEDIEFEKIFPLLYSDYLLPKYDSIIKLRDLLLLTLVIQDDIELSRLKEEVRKEVAIFVDYHQKINRVKNFEDYQEVADDFMKESKLTEKCDELRTYLTKYITETTFRLVSPEKMAEKIIKQEYNVSNIKFKIVRKQDRDGETKN
;
A
#
# COMPACT_ATOMS: atom_id res chain seq x y z
N MET A 1 27.11 -68.60 68.71
CA MET A 1 26.05 -67.62 68.36
C MET A 1 26.62 -66.41 67.61
N ASP A 2 27.81 -65.97 67.88
CA ASP A 2 28.41 -64.77 67.25
C ASP A 2 28.62 -64.87 65.74
N PHE A 3 28.87 -66.01 65.20
CA PHE A 3 29.09 -66.18 63.76
C PHE A 3 27.85 -65.91 62.88
N ILE A 4 26.67 -66.31 63.42
CA ILE A 4 25.38 -66.12 62.73
C ILE A 4 25.00 -64.60 62.72
N ILE A 5 25.24 -63.97 63.88
CA ILE A 5 24.98 -62.52 63.99
C ILE A 5 25.91 -61.70 63.09
N THR A 6 27.18 -62.09 63.03
CA THR A 6 28.15 -61.41 62.13
C THR A 6 27.80 -61.64 60.67
N PHE A 7 27.36 -62.84 60.28
CA PHE A 7 26.94 -63.14 58.89
C PHE A 7 25.65 -62.39 58.50
N LEU A 8 24.64 -62.40 59.40
CA LEU A 8 23.40 -61.68 59.17
C LEU A 8 23.63 -60.15 59.10
N ASN A 9 24.46 -59.63 59.98
CA ASN A 9 24.82 -58.21 59.94
C ASN A 9 25.56 -57.81 58.68
N SER A 10 26.50 -58.62 58.19
CA SER A 10 27.26 -58.29 56.96
C SER A 10 26.38 -58.32 55.70
N GLN A 11 25.48 -59.29 55.59
CA GLN A 11 24.51 -59.38 54.49
C GLN A 11 23.48 -58.23 54.55
N PHE A 12 22.99 -57.91 55.77
CA PHE A 12 22.05 -56.84 55.97
C PHE A 12 22.67 -55.48 55.63
N ILE A 13 23.87 -55.21 56.08
CA ILE A 13 24.61 -54.00 55.80
C ILE A 13 24.91 -53.89 54.30
N SER A 14 25.35 -54.96 53.67
CA SER A 14 25.61 -55.02 52.23
C SER A 14 24.34 -54.75 51.38
N SER A 15 23.20 -55.34 51.79
CA SER A 15 21.91 -55.12 51.16
C SER A 15 21.44 -53.65 51.34
N MET A 16 21.62 -53.10 52.52
CA MET A 16 21.25 -51.71 52.82
C MET A 16 22.10 -50.72 52.02
N ILE A 17 23.41 -50.97 51.90
CA ILE A 17 24.31 -50.15 51.09
C ILE A 17 23.93 -50.26 49.62
N GLY A 18 23.63 -51.46 49.10
CA GLY A 18 23.16 -51.64 47.74
C GLY A 18 21.86 -50.93 47.45
N ALA A 19 20.89 -50.96 48.38
CA ALA A 19 19.63 -50.22 48.24
C ALA A 19 19.83 -48.70 48.24
N LEU A 20 20.67 -48.18 49.11
CA LEU A 20 21.00 -46.76 49.17
C LEU A 20 21.73 -46.24 47.91
N LEU A 21 22.68 -47.02 47.42
CA LEU A 21 23.37 -46.70 46.16
C LEU A 21 22.42 -46.74 44.97
N GLY A 22 21.56 -47.77 44.88
CA GLY A 22 20.54 -47.90 43.86
C GLY A 22 19.55 -46.74 43.87
N ALA A 23 19.06 -46.36 45.07
CA ALA A 23 18.18 -45.18 45.23
C ALA A 23 18.88 -43.88 44.83
N GLY A 24 20.14 -43.71 45.19
CA GLY A 24 20.96 -42.54 44.80
C GLY A 24 21.12 -42.40 43.31
N VAL A 25 21.40 -43.52 42.62
CA VAL A 25 21.51 -43.55 41.14
C VAL A 25 20.16 -43.21 40.49
N VAL A 26 19.06 -43.79 40.95
CA VAL A 26 17.71 -43.52 40.42
C VAL A 26 17.36 -42.03 40.61
N VAL A 27 17.60 -41.44 41.75
CA VAL A 27 17.35 -39.99 42.00
C VAL A 27 18.24 -39.14 41.10
N HIS A 28 19.49 -39.50 40.91
CA HIS A 28 20.41 -38.77 40.05
C HIS A 28 19.97 -38.83 38.57
N VAL A 29 19.60 -39.97 38.05
CA VAL A 29 19.09 -40.16 36.69
C VAL A 29 17.78 -39.40 36.52
N ALA A 30 16.84 -39.46 37.48
CA ALA A 30 15.59 -38.71 37.40
C ALA A 30 15.83 -37.18 37.38
N LYS A 31 16.79 -36.67 38.16
CA LYS A 31 17.17 -35.25 38.09
C LYS A 31 17.75 -34.84 36.74
N LEU A 32 18.59 -35.69 36.11
CA LEU A 32 19.13 -35.42 34.78
C LEU A 32 18.04 -35.44 33.71
N GLN A 33 17.14 -36.41 33.76
CA GLN A 33 16.00 -36.51 32.84
C GLN A 33 15.06 -35.30 33.00
N ASN A 34 14.71 -34.90 34.23
CA ASN A 34 13.89 -33.72 34.46
C ASN A 34 14.57 -32.45 33.92
N LYS A 35 15.87 -32.30 34.10
CA LYS A 35 16.62 -31.15 33.59
C LYS A 35 16.61 -31.12 32.06
N GLN A 36 16.75 -32.27 31.39
CA GLN A 36 16.68 -32.38 29.94
C GLN A 36 15.26 -32.09 29.43
N GLN A 37 14.22 -32.64 30.09
CA GLN A 37 12.83 -32.35 29.74
C GLN A 37 12.48 -30.85 29.90
N LEU A 38 12.93 -30.24 30.99
CA LEU A 38 12.73 -28.79 31.21
C LEU A 38 13.40 -27.97 30.11
N LYS A 39 14.61 -28.34 29.69
CA LYS A 39 15.30 -27.65 28.59
C LYS A 39 14.55 -27.84 27.26
N GLN A 40 14.11 -29.06 26.96
CA GLN A 40 13.31 -29.33 25.75
C GLN A 40 12.02 -28.51 25.74
N LEU A 41 11.29 -28.47 26.84
CA LEU A 41 10.08 -27.66 26.98
C LEU A 41 10.37 -26.17 26.79
N GLN A 42 11.47 -25.67 27.32
CA GLN A 42 11.86 -24.26 27.13
C GLN A 42 12.19 -23.96 25.66
N ASP A 43 12.91 -24.86 24.98
CA ASP A 43 13.26 -24.72 23.57
C ASP A 43 11.99 -24.81 22.68
N GLU A 44 11.08 -25.74 22.98
CA GLU A 44 9.78 -25.84 22.29
C GLU A 44 8.91 -24.57 22.50
N HIS A 45 8.81 -24.06 23.72
CA HIS A 45 8.08 -22.82 23.98
C HIS A 45 8.69 -21.61 23.26
N LYS A 46 10.02 -21.56 23.17
CA LYS A 46 10.70 -20.50 22.43
C LYS A 46 10.37 -20.57 20.93
N LEU A 47 10.47 -21.77 20.34
CA LEU A 47 10.10 -21.99 18.93
C LEU A 47 8.64 -21.69 18.65
N GLN A 48 7.72 -22.09 19.54
CA GLN A 48 6.31 -21.75 19.42
C GLN A 48 6.08 -20.24 19.46
N ARG A 49 6.75 -19.53 20.40
CA ARG A 49 6.62 -18.06 20.48
C ARG A 49 7.13 -17.39 19.22
N GLU A 50 8.31 -17.75 18.71
CA GLU A 50 8.88 -17.24 17.47
C GLU A 50 7.96 -17.52 16.27
N PHE A 51 7.31 -18.69 16.24
CA PHE A 51 6.33 -19.04 15.22
C PHE A 51 5.09 -18.15 15.28
N PHE A 52 4.53 -17.94 16.48
CA PHE A 52 3.36 -17.08 16.66
C PHE A 52 3.67 -15.61 16.34
N GLU A 53 4.82 -15.09 16.75
CA GLU A 53 5.25 -13.72 16.43
C GLU A 53 5.36 -13.54 14.91
N LYS A 54 5.97 -14.49 14.22
CA LYS A 54 6.08 -14.46 12.76
C LYS A 54 4.72 -14.60 12.05
N GLN A 55 3.82 -15.41 12.58
CA GLN A 55 2.47 -15.55 12.06
C GLN A 55 1.67 -14.25 12.24
N GLU A 56 1.79 -13.61 13.39
CA GLU A 56 1.13 -12.33 13.66
C GLU A 56 1.67 -11.21 12.75
N GLU A 57 2.99 -11.16 12.51
CA GLU A 57 3.61 -10.22 11.59
C GLU A 57 3.10 -10.40 10.15
N ASN A 58 3.06 -11.65 9.67
CA ASN A 58 2.53 -11.97 8.35
C ASN A 58 1.04 -11.57 8.20
N GLU A 59 0.23 -11.78 9.24
CA GLU A 59 -1.19 -11.42 9.21
C GLU A 59 -1.38 -9.90 9.23
N ARG A 60 -0.58 -9.16 9.99
CA ARG A 60 -0.56 -7.68 9.97
C ARG A 60 -0.18 -7.14 8.59
N GLU A 61 0.86 -7.72 7.97
CA GLU A 61 1.27 -7.35 6.61
C GLU A 61 0.15 -7.62 5.60
N ARG A 62 -0.50 -8.77 5.70
CA ARG A 62 -1.63 -9.15 4.84
C ARG A 62 -2.79 -8.17 4.95
N ILE A 63 -3.19 -7.81 6.17
CA ILE A 63 -4.26 -6.84 6.42
C ILE A 63 -3.88 -5.47 5.85
N PHE A 64 -2.62 -5.04 6.04
CA PHE A 64 -2.14 -3.78 5.49
C PHE A 64 -2.18 -3.76 3.95
N LEU A 65 -1.71 -4.82 3.29
CA LEU A 65 -1.75 -4.93 1.83
C LEU A 65 -3.19 -4.93 1.30
N GLN A 66 -4.10 -5.66 1.94
CA GLN A 66 -5.51 -5.68 1.56
C GLN A 66 -6.14 -4.29 1.68
N TYR A 67 -5.93 -3.60 2.78
CA TYR A 67 -6.41 -2.23 2.97
C TYR A 67 -5.85 -1.24 1.93
N THR A 68 -4.59 -1.44 1.53
CA THR A 68 -3.94 -0.61 0.52
C THR A 68 -4.54 -0.85 -0.86
N ILE A 69 -4.86 -2.11 -1.22
CA ILE A 69 -5.55 -2.46 -2.46
C ILE A 69 -6.94 -1.80 -2.50
N GLU A 70 -7.74 -1.95 -1.45
CA GLU A 70 -9.09 -1.37 -1.37
C GLU A 70 -9.08 0.16 -1.56
N ARG A 71 -8.08 0.83 -0.97
CA ARG A 71 -7.90 2.28 -1.16
C ARG A 71 -7.50 2.65 -2.59
N ALA A 72 -6.61 1.89 -3.20
CA ALA A 72 -6.19 2.10 -4.57
C ALA A 72 -7.34 1.89 -5.56
N GLU A 73 -8.15 0.84 -5.37
CA GLU A 73 -9.35 0.56 -6.17
C GLU A 73 -10.38 1.69 -6.05
N ARG A 74 -10.67 2.13 -4.82
CA ARG A 74 -11.57 3.26 -4.62
C ARG A 74 -11.06 4.56 -5.24
N SER A 75 -9.75 4.80 -5.19
CA SER A 75 -9.14 5.96 -5.84
C SER A 75 -9.24 5.88 -7.36
N TYR A 76 -9.12 4.68 -7.93
CA TYR A 76 -9.32 4.44 -9.35
C TYR A 76 -10.76 4.78 -9.79
N GLU A 77 -11.77 4.39 -9.01
CA GLU A 77 -13.18 4.75 -9.25
C GLU A 77 -13.39 6.26 -9.21
N ILE A 78 -12.87 6.94 -8.17
CA ILE A 78 -12.97 8.40 -8.03
C ILE A 78 -12.33 9.13 -9.23
N LEU A 79 -11.21 8.64 -9.74
CA LEU A 79 -10.56 9.19 -10.93
C LEU A 79 -11.41 9.00 -12.19
N SER A 80 -12.13 7.89 -12.30
CA SER A 80 -13.09 7.66 -13.38
C SER A 80 -14.24 8.65 -13.33
N ASP A 81 -14.76 8.89 -12.13
CA ASP A 81 -15.84 9.85 -11.89
C ASP A 81 -15.38 11.29 -12.15
N LEU A 82 -14.15 11.63 -11.72
CA LEU A 82 -13.55 12.94 -11.95
C LEU A 82 -13.38 13.23 -13.46
N ARG A 83 -12.92 12.24 -14.22
CA ARG A 83 -12.85 12.33 -15.68
C ARG A 83 -14.22 12.56 -16.31
N THR A 84 -15.22 11.81 -15.86
CA THR A 84 -16.61 11.94 -16.34
C THR A 84 -17.17 13.32 -15.99
N ALA A 85 -16.99 13.78 -14.76
CA ALA A 85 -17.43 15.10 -14.31
C ALA A 85 -16.79 16.23 -15.13
N LYS A 86 -15.48 16.12 -15.45
CA LYS A 86 -14.78 17.04 -16.33
C LYS A 86 -15.38 17.10 -17.73
N ASN A 87 -15.70 15.95 -18.33
CA ASN A 87 -16.30 15.90 -19.66
C ASN A 87 -17.71 16.51 -19.65
N LEU A 88 -18.52 16.17 -18.64
CA LEU A 88 -19.85 16.78 -18.47
C LEU A 88 -19.78 18.31 -18.26
N PHE A 89 -18.75 18.79 -17.57
CA PHE A 89 -18.52 20.22 -17.40
C PHE A 89 -18.15 20.88 -18.73
N ALA A 90 -17.24 20.29 -19.50
CA ALA A 90 -16.86 20.77 -20.82
C ALA A 90 -18.05 20.81 -21.80
N ASP A 91 -18.84 19.73 -21.85
CA ASP A 91 -20.05 19.66 -22.67
C ASP A 91 -21.03 20.78 -22.29
N SER A 92 -21.15 21.08 -20.98
CA SER A 92 -22.03 22.13 -20.50
C SER A 92 -21.56 23.54 -20.88
N ILE A 93 -20.26 23.76 -20.98
CA ILE A 93 -19.72 25.01 -21.52
C ILE A 93 -20.19 25.21 -22.95
N PHE A 94 -20.10 24.16 -23.79
CA PHE A 94 -20.56 24.24 -25.18
C PHE A 94 -22.08 24.39 -25.32
N GLU A 95 -22.85 23.69 -24.48
CA GLU A 95 -24.30 23.85 -24.45
C GLU A 95 -24.70 25.26 -24.01
N PHE A 96 -24.01 25.79 -23.03
CA PHE A 96 -24.23 27.15 -22.55
C PHE A 96 -23.99 28.18 -23.67
N ILE A 97 -22.90 28.05 -24.44
CA ILE A 97 -22.61 28.91 -25.59
C ILE A 97 -23.75 28.84 -26.64
N LYS A 98 -24.39 27.70 -26.80
CA LYS A 98 -25.53 27.53 -27.74
C LYS A 98 -26.84 28.12 -27.23
N MET A 99 -27.04 28.15 -25.90
CA MET A 99 -28.25 28.64 -25.25
C MET A 99 -28.34 30.15 -25.26
N ILE A 100 -27.21 30.84 -25.34
CA ILE A 100 -27.24 32.31 -25.45
C ILE A 100 -27.80 32.65 -26.83
N PRO A 101 -28.96 33.34 -26.92
CA PRO A 101 -29.62 33.60 -28.17
C PRO A 101 -28.71 34.42 -29.10
N LYS A 102 -28.53 33.96 -30.36
CA LYS A 102 -27.84 34.72 -31.41
C LYS A 102 -28.61 35.94 -31.87
N GLU A 103 -29.82 36.16 -31.31
CA GLU A 103 -30.76 37.19 -31.71
C GLU A 103 -30.65 38.48 -30.85
N VAL A 104 -29.73 38.54 -29.91
CA VAL A 104 -29.50 39.68 -29.04
C VAL A 104 -28.55 40.65 -29.74
N GLU A 105 -28.94 41.21 -30.86
CA GLU A 105 -28.09 42.07 -31.68
C GLU A 105 -28.12 43.57 -31.28
N SER A 106 -28.90 44.01 -30.27
CA SER A 106 -29.00 45.48 -30.01
C SER A 106 -28.88 45.95 -28.56
N ASP A 107 -28.92 45.04 -27.56
CA ASP A 107 -28.68 45.38 -26.13
C ASP A 107 -28.00 44.20 -25.40
N GLU A 108 -27.01 43.59 -26.05
CA GLU A 108 -26.37 42.32 -25.72
C GLU A 108 -25.78 42.27 -24.31
N ASP A 109 -25.14 43.31 -23.85
CA ASP A 109 -24.44 43.34 -22.56
C ASP A 109 -25.41 43.33 -21.37
N ILE A 110 -26.52 44.07 -21.46
CA ILE A 110 -27.51 44.15 -20.36
C ILE A 110 -28.27 42.84 -20.17
N GLU A 111 -28.59 42.12 -21.26
CA GLU A 111 -29.27 40.84 -21.19
C GLU A 111 -28.32 39.74 -20.74
N PHE A 112 -27.07 39.75 -21.18
CA PHE A 112 -26.03 38.83 -20.74
C PHE A 112 -25.81 38.93 -19.22
N GLU A 113 -25.63 40.11 -18.67
CA GLU A 113 -25.43 40.35 -17.23
C GLU A 113 -26.61 39.83 -16.38
N LYS A 114 -27.82 39.77 -16.90
CA LYS A 114 -29.01 39.26 -16.20
C LYS A 114 -29.15 37.75 -16.29
N ILE A 115 -28.91 37.18 -17.45
CA ILE A 115 -29.18 35.77 -17.76
C ILE A 115 -28.01 34.88 -17.35
N PHE A 116 -26.77 35.37 -17.54
CA PHE A 116 -25.57 34.62 -17.28
C PHE A 116 -25.49 34.07 -15.85
N PRO A 117 -25.70 34.85 -14.76
CA PRO A 117 -25.59 34.31 -13.41
C PRO A 117 -26.61 33.20 -13.11
N LEU A 118 -27.81 33.25 -13.69
CA LEU A 118 -28.85 32.25 -13.53
C LEU A 118 -28.47 30.94 -14.22
N LEU A 119 -28.08 31.02 -15.49
CA LEU A 119 -27.65 29.85 -16.26
C LEU A 119 -26.37 29.25 -15.67
N TYR A 120 -25.44 30.09 -15.21
CA TYR A 120 -24.22 29.60 -14.56
C TYR A 120 -24.53 28.84 -13.29
N SER A 121 -25.40 29.39 -12.43
CA SER A 121 -25.83 28.76 -11.19
C SER A 121 -26.52 27.40 -11.43
N ASP A 122 -27.37 27.32 -12.46
CA ASP A 122 -28.20 26.12 -12.70
C ASP A 122 -27.44 25.01 -13.47
N TYR A 123 -26.55 25.37 -14.37
CA TYR A 123 -25.91 24.40 -15.29
C TYR A 123 -24.45 24.13 -15.02
N LEU A 124 -23.62 25.16 -14.76
CA LEU A 124 -22.18 25.00 -14.62
C LEU A 124 -21.72 24.80 -13.18
N LEU A 125 -22.27 25.55 -12.24
CA LEU A 125 -21.86 25.50 -10.84
C LEU A 125 -22.02 24.10 -10.19
N PRO A 126 -23.11 23.34 -10.38
CA PRO A 126 -23.24 22.02 -9.79
C PRO A 126 -22.19 21.03 -10.30
N LYS A 127 -21.74 21.18 -11.57
CA LYS A 127 -20.73 20.33 -12.18
C LYS A 127 -19.34 20.69 -11.69
N TYR A 128 -19.06 21.99 -11.55
CA TYR A 128 -17.87 22.50 -10.89
C TYR A 128 -17.75 21.96 -9.45
N ASP A 129 -18.81 22.08 -8.66
CA ASP A 129 -18.84 21.58 -7.28
C ASP A 129 -18.60 20.07 -7.20
N SER A 130 -19.09 19.30 -8.16
CA SER A 130 -18.85 17.87 -8.28
C SER A 130 -17.35 17.57 -8.47
N ILE A 131 -16.67 18.31 -9.35
CA ILE A 131 -15.22 18.17 -9.60
C ILE A 131 -14.44 18.45 -8.32
N ILE A 132 -14.79 19.52 -7.61
CA ILE A 132 -14.11 19.91 -6.36
C ILE A 132 -14.31 18.83 -5.28
N LYS A 133 -15.53 18.32 -5.10
CA LYS A 133 -15.83 17.23 -4.15
C LYS A 133 -15.06 15.94 -4.48
N LEU A 134 -14.99 15.58 -5.74
CA LEU A 134 -14.25 14.39 -6.19
C LEU A 134 -12.75 14.54 -5.96
N ARG A 135 -12.19 15.73 -6.21
CA ARG A 135 -10.80 16.03 -5.87
C ARG A 135 -10.54 15.84 -4.38
N ASP A 136 -11.37 16.41 -3.53
CA ASP A 136 -11.18 16.33 -2.08
C ASP A 136 -11.30 14.90 -1.58
N LEU A 137 -12.24 14.12 -2.13
CA LEU A 137 -12.39 12.71 -1.85
C LEU A 137 -11.16 11.91 -2.30
N LEU A 138 -10.61 12.20 -3.49
CA LEU A 138 -9.38 11.57 -3.99
C LEU A 138 -8.20 11.85 -3.05
N LEU A 139 -8.04 13.10 -2.62
CA LEU A 139 -6.96 13.50 -1.73
C LEU A 139 -7.01 12.79 -0.38
N LEU A 140 -8.22 12.56 0.14
CA LEU A 140 -8.45 11.83 1.40
C LEU A 140 -8.29 10.31 1.24
N THR A 141 -8.68 9.76 0.10
CA THR A 141 -8.67 8.30 -0.13
C THR A 141 -7.28 7.82 -0.52
N LEU A 142 -6.58 8.55 -1.39
CA LEU A 142 -5.26 8.19 -1.89
C LEU A 142 -4.16 8.61 -0.90
N VAL A 143 -4.14 7.97 0.26
CA VAL A 143 -3.08 8.09 1.27
C VAL A 143 -2.30 6.77 1.27
N ILE A 144 -1.36 6.63 0.35
CA ILE A 144 -0.42 5.52 0.29
C ILE A 144 0.94 6.10 0.69
N GLN A 145 1.51 5.57 1.75
CA GLN A 145 2.79 6.02 2.28
C GLN A 145 3.95 5.51 1.40
N ASP A 146 4.99 6.32 1.28
CA ASP A 146 6.28 5.97 0.69
C ASP A 146 6.32 5.69 -0.82
N ASP A 147 5.26 6.04 -1.58
CA ASP A 147 5.28 5.98 -3.03
C ASP A 147 5.45 7.39 -3.63
N ILE A 148 6.67 7.68 -4.05
CA ILE A 148 7.07 8.99 -4.59
C ILE A 148 6.34 9.28 -5.90
N GLU A 149 6.23 8.29 -6.78
CA GLU A 149 5.62 8.45 -8.09
C GLU A 149 4.11 8.65 -7.97
N LEU A 150 3.46 7.91 -7.08
CA LEU A 150 2.05 8.09 -6.78
C LEU A 150 1.77 9.48 -6.21
N SER A 151 2.63 9.95 -5.32
CA SER A 151 2.54 11.30 -4.74
C SER A 151 2.70 12.38 -5.81
N ARG A 152 3.61 12.20 -6.77
CA ARG A 152 3.82 13.10 -7.91
C ARG A 152 2.58 13.16 -8.79
N LEU A 153 2.06 12.02 -9.21
CA LEU A 153 0.87 11.93 -10.08
C LEU A 153 -0.38 12.50 -9.41
N LYS A 154 -0.56 12.25 -8.12
CA LYS A 154 -1.63 12.84 -7.30
C LYS A 154 -1.55 14.37 -7.29
N GLU A 155 -0.34 14.91 -7.12
CA GLU A 155 -0.12 16.36 -7.13
C GLU A 155 -0.36 16.97 -8.51
N GLU A 156 -0.06 16.27 -9.59
CA GLU A 156 -0.39 16.72 -10.95
C GLU A 156 -1.90 16.79 -11.17
N VAL A 157 -2.67 15.79 -10.76
CA VAL A 157 -4.14 15.86 -10.79
C VAL A 157 -4.66 17.03 -9.94
N ARG A 158 -4.09 17.26 -8.77
CA ARG A 158 -4.47 18.41 -7.93
C ARG A 158 -4.23 19.74 -8.62
N LYS A 159 -3.09 19.90 -9.30
CA LYS A 159 -2.77 21.12 -10.07
C LYS A 159 -3.74 21.32 -11.22
N GLU A 160 -4.09 20.26 -11.94
CA GLU A 160 -5.06 20.36 -13.03
C GLU A 160 -6.45 20.78 -12.52
N VAL A 161 -6.89 20.26 -11.36
CA VAL A 161 -8.16 20.72 -10.76
C VAL A 161 -8.07 22.20 -10.33
N ALA A 162 -6.89 22.71 -9.99
CA ALA A 162 -6.74 24.13 -9.68
C ALA A 162 -7.07 25.05 -10.89
N ILE A 163 -6.89 24.57 -12.12
CA ILE A 163 -7.29 25.27 -13.34
C ILE A 163 -8.81 25.50 -13.37
N PHE A 164 -9.61 24.56 -12.87
CA PHE A 164 -11.06 24.72 -12.74
C PHE A 164 -11.43 25.82 -11.74
N VAL A 165 -10.65 25.94 -10.65
CA VAL A 165 -10.84 27.02 -9.66
C VAL A 165 -10.53 28.38 -10.27
N ASP A 166 -9.45 28.48 -11.03
CA ASP A 166 -9.08 29.70 -11.75
C ASP A 166 -10.13 30.07 -12.80
N TYR A 167 -10.57 29.08 -13.60
CA TYR A 167 -11.67 29.26 -14.55
C TYR A 167 -12.94 29.78 -13.87
N HIS A 168 -13.35 29.16 -12.76
CA HIS A 168 -14.51 29.60 -11.99
C HIS A 168 -14.39 31.06 -11.53
N GLN A 169 -13.18 31.47 -11.11
CA GLN A 169 -12.93 32.86 -10.71
C GLN A 169 -12.95 33.82 -11.90
N LYS A 170 -12.41 33.42 -13.05
CA LYS A 170 -12.43 34.23 -14.28
C LYS A 170 -13.85 34.41 -14.77
N ILE A 171 -14.64 33.34 -14.84
CA ILE A 171 -15.99 33.35 -15.35
C ILE A 171 -16.93 34.24 -14.53
N ASN A 172 -16.73 34.32 -13.22
CA ASN A 172 -17.50 35.23 -12.35
C ASN A 172 -17.21 36.72 -12.60
N ARG A 173 -16.22 37.08 -13.43
CA ARG A 173 -15.84 38.46 -13.79
C ARG A 173 -16.20 38.80 -15.22
N VAL A 174 -16.74 37.88 -15.97
CA VAL A 174 -17.15 38.06 -17.36
C VAL A 174 -18.34 39.00 -17.42
N LYS A 175 -18.31 39.93 -18.34
CA LYS A 175 -19.36 40.96 -18.50
C LYS A 175 -20.18 40.81 -19.76
N ASN A 176 -19.62 40.18 -20.77
CA ASN A 176 -20.25 39.97 -22.07
C ASN A 176 -19.97 38.54 -22.60
N PHE A 177 -20.60 38.24 -23.70
CA PHE A 177 -20.48 36.91 -24.31
C PHE A 177 -19.10 36.66 -24.92
N GLU A 178 -18.45 37.65 -25.49
CA GLU A 178 -17.12 37.51 -26.09
C GLU A 178 -16.07 37.17 -25.01
N ASP A 179 -16.08 37.88 -23.89
CA ASP A 179 -15.21 37.58 -22.74
C ASP A 179 -15.45 36.15 -22.22
N TYR A 180 -16.73 35.71 -22.19
CA TYR A 180 -17.06 34.34 -21.79
C TYR A 180 -16.47 33.34 -22.73
N GLN A 181 -16.61 33.55 -24.04
CA GLN A 181 -16.12 32.63 -25.08
C GLN A 181 -14.59 32.53 -25.02
N GLU A 182 -13.89 33.66 -24.84
CA GLU A 182 -12.42 33.67 -24.67
C GLU A 182 -11.98 32.85 -23.45
N VAL A 183 -12.61 33.07 -22.30
CA VAL A 183 -12.31 32.32 -21.06
C VAL A 183 -12.62 30.85 -21.20
N ALA A 184 -13.70 30.47 -21.92
CA ALA A 184 -14.06 29.08 -22.18
C ALA A 184 -13.06 28.40 -23.12
N ASP A 185 -12.66 29.07 -24.19
CA ASP A 185 -11.68 28.55 -25.15
C ASP A 185 -10.30 28.35 -24.52
N ASP A 186 -9.86 29.28 -23.68
CA ASP A 186 -8.60 29.15 -22.95
C ASP A 186 -8.63 27.99 -21.98
N PHE A 187 -9.70 27.85 -21.21
CA PHE A 187 -9.88 26.72 -20.31
C PHE A 187 -9.83 25.37 -21.04
N MET A 188 -10.50 25.25 -22.19
CA MET A 188 -10.53 24.03 -22.98
C MET A 188 -9.16 23.66 -23.54
N LYS A 189 -8.31 24.64 -23.86
CA LYS A 189 -6.93 24.43 -24.33
C LYS A 189 -5.97 24.07 -23.20
N GLU A 190 -6.13 24.68 -22.03
CA GLU A 190 -5.22 24.52 -20.89
C GLU A 190 -5.47 23.25 -20.10
N SER A 191 -6.73 22.80 -19.99
CA SER A 191 -7.10 21.69 -19.10
C SER A 191 -6.64 20.32 -19.60
N LYS A 192 -5.65 19.73 -18.94
CA LYS A 192 -5.15 18.36 -19.15
C LYS A 192 -5.66 17.36 -18.12
N LEU A 193 -6.72 17.70 -17.37
CA LEU A 193 -7.20 16.86 -16.27
C LEU A 193 -7.50 15.42 -16.71
N THR A 194 -8.09 15.20 -17.90
CA THR A 194 -8.37 13.87 -18.40
C THR A 194 -7.10 13.04 -18.58
N GLU A 195 -6.06 13.63 -19.18
CA GLU A 195 -4.76 12.99 -19.38
C GLU A 195 -4.12 12.60 -18.02
N LYS A 196 -4.12 13.52 -17.07
CA LYS A 196 -3.53 13.27 -15.75
C LYS A 196 -4.32 12.26 -14.92
N CYS A 197 -5.64 12.23 -15.05
CA CYS A 197 -6.44 11.16 -14.47
C CYS A 197 -6.10 9.79 -15.07
N ASP A 198 -5.91 9.71 -16.40
CA ASP A 198 -5.58 8.45 -17.06
C ASP A 198 -4.15 7.96 -16.74
N GLU A 199 -3.18 8.86 -16.61
CA GLU A 199 -1.82 8.53 -16.13
C GLU A 199 -1.88 7.93 -14.72
N LEU A 200 -2.56 8.58 -13.79
CA LEU A 200 -2.68 8.10 -12.41
C LEU A 200 -3.48 6.79 -12.33
N ARG A 201 -4.54 6.61 -13.12
CA ARG A 201 -5.30 5.35 -13.21
C ARG A 201 -4.43 4.20 -13.71
N THR A 202 -3.61 4.45 -14.73
CA THR A 202 -2.67 3.46 -15.27
C THR A 202 -1.67 3.03 -14.20
N TYR A 203 -1.14 3.99 -13.45
CA TYR A 203 -0.24 3.71 -12.34
C TYR A 203 -0.92 2.88 -11.23
N LEU A 204 -2.14 3.26 -10.83
CA LEU A 204 -2.91 2.53 -9.81
C LEU A 204 -3.22 1.09 -10.25
N THR A 205 -3.53 0.86 -11.52
CA THR A 205 -3.74 -0.49 -12.05
C THR A 205 -2.51 -1.36 -11.88
N LYS A 206 -1.33 -0.83 -12.21
CA LYS A 206 -0.05 -1.53 -11.99
C LYS A 206 0.18 -1.79 -10.51
N TYR A 207 -0.01 -0.79 -9.68
CA TYR A 207 0.16 -0.87 -8.23
C TYR A 207 -0.75 -1.92 -7.58
N ILE A 208 -2.05 -1.93 -7.93
CA ILE A 208 -3.03 -2.92 -7.47
C ILE A 208 -2.57 -4.32 -7.87
N THR A 209 -2.18 -4.50 -9.13
CA THR A 209 -1.72 -5.79 -9.64
C THR A 209 -0.50 -6.31 -8.87
N GLU A 210 0.52 -5.49 -8.70
CA GLU A 210 1.75 -5.86 -7.98
C GLU A 210 1.46 -6.16 -6.51
N THR A 211 0.62 -5.36 -5.86
CA THR A 211 0.24 -5.55 -4.45
C THR A 211 -0.62 -6.80 -4.26
N THR A 212 -1.52 -7.09 -5.19
CA THR A 212 -2.31 -8.33 -5.19
C THR A 212 -1.43 -9.57 -5.34
N PHE A 213 -0.42 -9.52 -6.22
CA PHE A 213 0.56 -10.61 -6.32
C PHE A 213 1.33 -10.83 -5.01
N ARG A 214 1.69 -9.78 -4.30
CA ARG A 214 2.32 -9.88 -2.97
C ARG A 214 1.40 -10.55 -1.96
N LEU A 215 0.11 -10.20 -1.97
CA LEU A 215 -0.89 -10.77 -1.06
C LEU A 215 -1.11 -12.27 -1.29
N VAL A 216 -1.15 -12.71 -2.56
CA VAL A 216 -1.47 -14.11 -2.93
C VAL A 216 -0.24 -15.02 -2.85
N SER A 217 0.96 -14.52 -3.01
CA SER A 217 2.20 -15.33 -3.05
C SER A 217 3.37 -14.61 -2.37
N PRO A 218 3.28 -14.34 -1.04
CA PRO A 218 4.34 -13.62 -0.34
C PRO A 218 5.70 -14.32 -0.43
N GLU A 219 5.73 -15.66 -0.37
CA GLU A 219 6.96 -16.45 -0.49
C GLU A 219 7.61 -16.37 -1.88
N LYS A 220 6.81 -16.43 -2.95
CA LYS A 220 7.32 -16.30 -4.33
C LYS A 220 7.85 -14.92 -4.66
N MET A 221 7.30 -13.88 -4.03
CA MET A 221 7.78 -12.50 -4.20
C MET A 221 9.05 -12.24 -3.39
N ALA A 222 9.12 -12.73 -2.15
CA ALA A 222 10.34 -12.68 -1.35
C ALA A 222 11.50 -13.39 -2.09
N GLU A 223 11.27 -14.58 -2.68
CA GLU A 223 12.25 -15.24 -3.54
C GLU A 223 12.64 -14.42 -4.79
N LYS A 224 11.70 -13.69 -5.39
CA LYS A 224 11.96 -12.90 -6.59
C LYS A 224 12.75 -11.62 -6.27
N ILE A 225 12.43 -10.96 -5.17
CA ILE A 225 13.17 -9.80 -4.66
C ILE A 225 14.57 -10.23 -4.23
N ILE A 226 14.68 -11.30 -3.46
CA ILE A 226 15.97 -11.89 -3.06
C ILE A 226 16.76 -12.30 -4.31
N LYS A 227 16.15 -12.91 -5.33
CA LYS A 227 16.85 -13.25 -6.59
C LYS A 227 17.25 -12.02 -7.40
N GLN A 228 16.49 -10.93 -7.37
CA GLN A 228 16.88 -9.67 -8.03
C GLN A 228 18.02 -8.95 -7.28
N GLU A 229 17.95 -8.85 -5.96
CA GLU A 229 19.03 -8.29 -5.15
C GLU A 229 20.27 -9.18 -5.15
N TYR A 230 20.12 -10.52 -5.09
CA TYR A 230 21.22 -11.48 -5.19
C TYR A 230 21.82 -11.58 -6.60
N ASN A 231 21.11 -11.27 -7.66
CA ASN A 231 21.72 -11.25 -9.00
C ASN A 231 22.74 -10.11 -9.16
N VAL A 232 22.56 -9.00 -8.47
CA VAL A 232 23.55 -7.91 -8.48
C VAL A 232 24.75 -8.23 -7.58
N SER A 233 24.54 -8.94 -6.46
CA SER A 233 25.63 -9.34 -5.53
C SER A 233 26.30 -10.67 -5.93
N ASN A 234 25.58 -11.62 -6.55
CA ASN A 234 26.16 -12.90 -6.98
C ASN A 234 27.07 -12.81 -8.21
N ILE A 235 26.98 -11.75 -8.99
CA ILE A 235 27.97 -11.49 -10.04
C ILE A 235 29.35 -11.25 -9.39
N LYS A 236 29.41 -10.57 -8.26
CA LYS A 236 30.68 -10.36 -7.51
C LYS A 236 31.16 -11.62 -6.79
N PHE A 237 30.29 -12.41 -6.18
CA PHE A 237 30.68 -13.64 -5.46
C PHE A 237 31.08 -14.81 -6.37
N LYS A 238 30.53 -14.95 -7.57
CA LYS A 238 30.98 -15.96 -8.55
C LYS A 238 32.34 -15.64 -9.15
N ILE A 239 32.67 -14.35 -9.29
CA ILE A 239 33.97 -13.92 -9.80
C ILE A 239 35.08 -14.21 -8.77
N VAL A 240 34.82 -13.95 -7.48
CA VAL A 240 35.77 -14.22 -6.40
C VAL A 240 36.05 -15.73 -6.22
N ARG A 241 34.99 -16.59 -6.25
CA ARG A 241 35.20 -18.05 -6.14
C ARG A 241 35.89 -18.69 -7.35
N LYS A 242 35.84 -18.08 -8.52
CA LYS A 242 36.55 -18.60 -9.70
C LYS A 242 38.01 -18.23 -9.69
N GLN A 243 38.38 -17.06 -9.15
CA GLN A 243 39.77 -16.66 -8.98
C GLN A 243 40.52 -17.48 -7.92
N ASP A 244 39.87 -17.89 -6.82
CA ASP A 244 40.47 -18.73 -5.77
C ASP A 244 40.69 -20.20 -6.20
N ARG A 245 39.94 -20.70 -7.20
CA ARG A 245 40.11 -22.06 -7.72
C ARG A 245 41.19 -22.19 -8.80
N ASP A 246 41.43 -21.12 -9.55
CA ASP A 246 42.46 -21.11 -10.59
C ASP A 246 43.86 -20.78 -10.04
N GLY A 247 43.97 -20.40 -8.74
CA GLY A 247 45.21 -20.14 -8.03
C GLY A 247 45.88 -21.35 -7.36
N GLU A 248 45.14 -22.48 -7.17
CA GLU A 248 45.65 -23.67 -6.48
C GLU A 248 46.17 -24.80 -7.41
N THR A 249 46.22 -24.60 -8.71
CA THR A 249 46.66 -25.64 -9.66
C THR A 249 47.94 -25.28 -10.41
N LYS A 250 48.85 -24.52 -9.78
CA LYS A 250 50.23 -24.36 -10.29
C LYS A 250 51.19 -24.37 -9.12
N ASN A 251 51.54 -25.57 -8.65
CA ASN A 251 52.86 -25.98 -8.13
C ASN A 251 53.00 -27.50 -8.17
#